data_573dce0088e28d3c3084c257c23a6419
#
_entry.id   573dce0088e28d3c3084c257c23a6419
#
_cell.length_a   1.000
_cell.length_b   1.000
_cell.length_c   1.000
_cell.angle_alpha   90.00
_cell.angle_beta   90.00
_cell.angle_gamma   90.00
#
_symmetry.space_group_name_H-M   'P 1'
#
loop_
_entity.id
_entity.type
_entity.pdbx_description
1 polymer ?
#
loop_
_entity_poly.entity_id
_entity_poly.type
_entity_poly.pdbx_seq_one_letter_code
_entity_poly.pdbx_strand_id
1 'polypeptide(L)'
;MKIKSGTIRKLGFWVVGLSAILFIVLLLTVELFDRFLSSEKGPAWLYDDIPADIVQVRFTPSGIRYLRVGDTTKAPLLLLHGAPGGLFDWRPLAGRARIFERYYLLIPERPGYGGTRPRGAEPSIERQAERLLEILEAARRPALLLGHSYGAPIAMVLAARHPERVAAVIGLAGQYDPDNERFFWISNLIRFRIFKFLLPRFLWVANEEKIHHAEALRAIEPHYHRIEGPVLLVHGDADFLVPYENSLFLRQRLAAPAELITLKGKGHPIHVQAVNRVVDLLLEENYLLPGPGR
;
A
#
# COMPACT_ATOMS: atom_id res chain seq x y z
N MET A 1 -14.53 -54.55 10.56
CA MET A 1 -13.15 -54.33 11.03
C MET A 1 -13.15 -53.07 11.91
N LYS A 2 -13.13 -53.20 13.25
CA LYS A 2 -13.13 -52.06 14.17
C LYS A 2 -11.70 -51.51 14.28
N ILE A 3 -11.45 -50.33 13.75
CA ILE A 3 -10.17 -49.63 13.93
C ILE A 3 -10.00 -49.35 15.41
N LYS A 4 -8.92 -49.82 16.04
CA LYS A 4 -8.67 -49.59 17.48
C LYS A 4 -8.53 -48.11 17.75
N SER A 5 -9.22 -47.58 18.78
CA SER A 5 -9.25 -46.16 19.14
C SER A 5 -7.84 -45.54 19.32
N GLY A 6 -6.87 -46.34 19.75
CA GLY A 6 -5.47 -45.92 19.85
C GLY A 6 -4.77 -45.64 18.53
N THR A 7 -5.20 -46.25 17.41
CA THR A 7 -4.62 -45.99 16.09
C THR A 7 -5.11 -44.64 15.54
N ILE A 8 -6.41 -44.33 15.74
CA ILE A 8 -7.00 -43.05 15.33
C ILE A 8 -6.35 -41.91 16.09
N ARG A 9 -6.13 -42.04 17.40
CA ARG A 9 -5.47 -41.04 18.25
C ARG A 9 -4.00 -40.79 17.87
N LYS A 10 -3.24 -41.86 17.54
CA LYS A 10 -1.87 -41.72 17.01
C LYS A 10 -1.85 -41.03 15.65
N LEU A 11 -2.75 -41.41 14.73
CA LEU A 11 -2.86 -40.77 13.42
C LEU A 11 -3.19 -39.29 13.54
N GLY A 12 -4.13 -38.93 14.42
CA GLY A 12 -4.46 -37.53 14.70
C GLY A 12 -3.27 -36.72 15.20
N PHE A 13 -2.47 -37.29 16.12
CA PHE A 13 -1.25 -36.65 16.62
C PHE A 13 -0.21 -36.40 15.51
N TRP A 14 0.00 -37.37 14.62
CA TRP A 14 0.93 -37.22 13.50
C TRP A 14 0.43 -36.19 12.48
N VAL A 15 -0.87 -36.14 12.19
CA VAL A 15 -1.47 -35.14 11.30
C VAL A 15 -1.27 -33.73 11.85
N VAL A 16 -1.55 -33.52 13.14
CA VAL A 16 -1.34 -32.21 13.79
C VAL A 16 0.13 -31.82 13.80
N GLY A 17 1.02 -32.77 14.13
CA GLY A 17 2.47 -32.53 14.11
C GLY A 17 2.99 -32.14 12.73
N LEU A 18 2.58 -32.89 11.70
CA LEU A 18 2.96 -32.59 10.30
C LEU A 18 2.42 -31.25 9.84
N SER A 19 1.16 -30.93 10.17
CA SER A 19 0.56 -29.62 9.82
C SER A 19 1.30 -28.47 10.49
N ALA A 20 1.71 -28.62 11.75
CA ALA A 20 2.52 -27.62 12.46
C ALA A 20 3.90 -27.43 11.81
N ILE A 21 4.57 -28.52 11.41
CA ILE A 21 5.86 -28.46 10.73
C ILE A 21 5.70 -27.76 9.38
N LEU A 22 4.69 -28.12 8.59
CA LEU A 22 4.42 -27.49 7.28
C LEU A 22 4.13 -25.99 7.43
N PHE A 23 3.37 -25.62 8.46
CA PHE A 23 3.10 -24.20 8.77
C PHE A 23 4.37 -23.44 9.14
N ILE A 24 5.25 -24.02 9.97
CA ILE A 24 6.53 -23.39 10.31
C ILE A 24 7.43 -23.25 9.08
N VAL A 25 7.51 -24.28 8.24
CA VAL A 25 8.28 -24.23 6.98
C VAL A 25 7.74 -23.13 6.07
N LEU A 26 6.42 -23.01 5.96
CA LEU A 26 5.78 -21.93 5.19
C LEU A 26 6.19 -20.55 5.72
N LEU A 27 6.09 -20.33 7.05
CA LEU A 27 6.47 -19.04 7.65
C LEU A 27 7.95 -18.72 7.44
N LEU A 28 8.84 -19.71 7.58
CA LEU A 28 10.27 -19.52 7.31
C LEU A 28 10.54 -19.19 5.85
N THR A 29 9.85 -19.87 4.92
CA THR A 29 9.99 -19.58 3.49
C THR A 29 9.55 -18.16 3.15
N VAL A 30 8.41 -17.73 3.69
CA VAL A 30 7.89 -16.38 3.50
C VAL A 30 8.84 -15.34 4.12
N GLU A 31 9.40 -15.59 5.31
CA GLU A 31 10.38 -14.69 5.93
C GLU A 31 11.67 -14.60 5.11
N LEU A 32 12.19 -15.73 4.59
CA LEU A 32 13.38 -15.73 3.74
C LEU A 32 13.14 -14.97 2.44
N PHE A 33 11.94 -15.11 1.87
CA PHE A 33 11.55 -14.37 0.67
C PHE A 33 11.41 -12.86 0.95
N ASP A 34 10.79 -12.47 2.07
CA ASP A 34 10.74 -11.05 2.49
C ASP A 34 12.14 -10.47 2.70
N ARG A 35 13.05 -11.23 3.32
CA ARG A 35 14.45 -10.82 3.47
C ARG A 35 15.17 -10.67 2.13
N PHE A 36 14.91 -11.55 1.18
CA PHE A 36 15.46 -11.44 -0.18
C PHE A 36 14.93 -10.18 -0.87
N LEU A 37 13.61 -9.95 -0.88
CA LEU A 37 13.02 -8.73 -1.46
C LEU A 37 13.50 -7.46 -0.77
N SER A 38 13.79 -7.55 0.53
CA SER A 38 14.35 -6.44 1.33
C SER A 38 15.84 -6.19 1.07
N SER A 39 16.54 -7.11 0.40
CA SER A 39 17.96 -6.97 0.05
C SER A 39 18.15 -6.00 -1.13
N GLU A 40 19.40 -5.70 -1.46
CA GLU A 40 19.76 -4.89 -2.62
C GLU A 40 19.39 -5.56 -3.95
N LYS A 41 19.35 -6.89 -3.99
CA LYS A 41 19.03 -7.68 -5.19
C LYS A 41 17.52 -7.84 -5.43
N GLY A 42 16.70 -7.73 -4.38
CA GLY A 42 15.25 -7.94 -4.45
C GLY A 42 14.54 -7.05 -5.46
N PRO A 43 14.78 -5.72 -5.47
CA PRO A 43 14.15 -4.84 -6.45
C PRO A 43 14.51 -5.16 -7.91
N ALA A 44 15.78 -5.47 -8.19
CA ALA A 44 16.22 -5.85 -9.54
C ALA A 44 15.57 -7.15 -10.01
N TRP A 45 15.44 -8.14 -9.12
CA TRP A 45 14.73 -9.38 -9.43
C TRP A 45 13.22 -9.16 -9.64
N LEU A 46 12.61 -8.30 -8.81
CA LEU A 46 11.17 -8.04 -8.87
C LEU A 46 10.76 -7.31 -10.16
N TYR A 47 11.65 -6.49 -10.72
CA TYR A 47 11.42 -5.64 -11.88
C TYR A 47 12.32 -6.03 -13.07
N ASP A 48 12.65 -7.32 -13.21
CA ASP A 48 13.56 -7.88 -14.21
C ASP A 48 13.07 -7.77 -15.67
N ASP A 49 11.76 -7.58 -15.87
CA ASP A 49 11.14 -7.33 -17.17
C ASP A 49 11.13 -5.85 -17.59
N ILE A 50 11.59 -4.95 -16.70
CA ILE A 50 11.77 -3.52 -17.01
C ILE A 50 13.25 -3.29 -17.27
N PRO A 51 13.62 -2.51 -18.33
CA PRO A 51 15.02 -2.21 -18.62
C PRO A 51 15.76 -1.70 -17.38
N ALA A 52 16.87 -2.35 -17.03
CA ALA A 52 17.57 -2.10 -15.77
C ALA A 52 18.15 -0.68 -15.67
N ASP A 53 18.44 -0.04 -16.79
CA ASP A 53 18.97 1.33 -16.91
C ASP A 53 17.96 2.38 -16.44
N ILE A 54 16.66 2.08 -16.50
CA ILE A 54 15.60 2.99 -16.02
C ILE A 54 15.12 2.68 -14.60
N VAL A 55 15.63 1.62 -13.94
CA VAL A 55 15.24 1.23 -12.56
C VAL A 55 16.36 1.63 -11.60
N GLN A 56 16.09 2.49 -10.65
CA GLN A 56 17.05 2.97 -9.68
C GLN A 56 16.55 2.79 -8.25
N VAL A 57 17.33 2.09 -7.42
CA VAL A 57 17.08 2.02 -5.98
C VAL A 57 17.61 3.28 -5.32
N ARG A 58 16.81 3.95 -4.52
CA ARG A 58 17.13 5.19 -3.83
C ARG A 58 16.76 5.09 -2.34
N PHE A 59 17.37 5.95 -1.55
CA PHE A 59 17.03 6.13 -0.14
C PHE A 59 16.84 7.61 0.15
N THR A 60 15.84 7.92 0.97
CA THR A 60 15.70 9.27 1.52
C THR A 60 16.66 9.47 2.71
N PRO A 61 16.89 10.72 3.17
CA PRO A 61 17.66 10.99 4.38
C PRO A 61 17.15 10.24 5.61
N SER A 62 15.82 10.11 5.77
CA SER A 62 15.20 9.35 6.86
C SER A 62 15.25 7.82 6.67
N GLY A 63 15.82 7.33 5.56
CA GLY A 63 16.03 5.91 5.30
C GLY A 63 14.87 5.19 4.61
N ILE A 64 13.91 5.90 4.02
CA ILE A 64 12.88 5.28 3.15
C ILE A 64 13.55 4.76 1.89
N ARG A 65 13.47 3.45 1.63
CA ARG A 65 13.87 2.87 0.35
C ARG A 65 12.73 3.05 -0.66
N TYR A 66 13.09 3.48 -1.86
CA TYR A 66 12.13 3.60 -2.96
C TYR A 66 12.78 3.29 -4.31
N LEU A 67 11.97 2.83 -5.25
CA LEU A 67 12.38 2.75 -6.65
C LEU A 67 12.01 4.04 -7.36
N ARG A 68 12.91 4.51 -8.19
CA ARG A 68 12.65 5.49 -9.22
C ARG A 68 12.74 4.78 -10.56
N VAL A 69 11.63 4.74 -11.31
CA VAL A 69 11.54 3.98 -12.55
C VAL A 69 11.08 4.90 -13.68
N GLY A 70 11.86 4.97 -14.75
CA GLY A 70 11.55 5.76 -15.93
C GLY A 70 12.30 7.08 -16.05
N ASP A 71 11.91 7.88 -17.05
CA ASP A 71 12.52 9.16 -17.42
C ASP A 71 12.02 10.30 -16.52
N THR A 72 12.92 10.89 -15.75
CA THR A 72 12.61 11.99 -14.80
C THR A 72 12.22 13.31 -15.46
N THR A 73 12.27 13.42 -16.78
CA THR A 73 11.71 14.57 -17.52
C THR A 73 10.17 14.53 -17.56
N LYS A 74 9.58 13.35 -17.35
CA LYS A 74 8.13 13.14 -17.22
C LYS A 74 7.59 13.61 -15.87
N ALA A 75 6.27 13.52 -15.67
CA ALA A 75 5.65 13.88 -14.38
C ALA A 75 5.91 12.79 -13.31
N PRO A 76 6.14 13.16 -12.04
CA PRO A 76 6.27 12.18 -10.96
C PRO A 76 4.93 11.54 -10.59
N LEU A 77 4.92 10.20 -10.45
CA LEU A 77 3.80 9.43 -9.92
C LEU A 77 4.27 8.65 -8.69
N LEU A 78 3.80 9.05 -7.51
CA LEU A 78 4.09 8.37 -6.25
C LEU A 78 3.06 7.28 -5.98
N LEU A 79 3.52 6.04 -5.79
CA LEU A 79 2.70 4.84 -5.62
C LEU A 79 2.79 4.32 -4.19
N LEU A 80 1.73 4.48 -3.38
CA LEU A 80 1.70 4.12 -1.97
C LEU A 80 0.94 2.82 -1.74
N HIS A 81 1.65 1.77 -1.32
CA HIS A 81 1.09 0.43 -1.10
C HIS A 81 0.23 0.32 0.16
N GLY A 82 -0.61 -0.73 0.22
CA GLY A 82 -1.47 -1.09 1.36
C GLY A 82 -0.73 -1.76 2.52
N ALA A 83 -1.48 -2.38 3.44
CA ALA A 83 -0.98 -3.13 4.58
C ALA A 83 -1.61 -4.54 4.64
N PRO A 84 -0.81 -5.64 4.59
CA PRO A 84 0.59 -5.64 4.21
C PRO A 84 0.80 -5.28 2.74
N GLY A 85 1.99 -4.78 2.41
CA GLY A 85 2.31 -4.41 1.04
C GLY A 85 3.81 -4.15 0.81
N GLY A 86 4.16 -3.73 -0.40
CA GLY A 86 5.54 -3.45 -0.78
C GLY A 86 5.71 -3.11 -2.26
N LEU A 87 6.93 -3.19 -2.75
CA LEU A 87 7.25 -2.92 -4.15
C LEU A 87 6.45 -3.80 -5.13
N PHE A 88 6.14 -5.04 -4.73
CA PHE A 88 5.45 -6.02 -5.58
C PHE A 88 4.00 -5.62 -5.91
N ASP A 89 3.35 -4.81 -5.10
CA ASP A 89 1.97 -4.35 -5.35
C ASP A 89 1.87 -3.55 -6.64
N TRP A 90 2.92 -2.82 -6.98
CA TRP A 90 2.93 -1.92 -8.13
C TRP A 90 3.56 -2.50 -9.39
N ARG A 91 4.09 -3.73 -9.30
CA ARG A 91 4.65 -4.41 -10.48
C ARG A 91 3.66 -4.55 -11.64
N PRO A 92 2.37 -4.93 -11.42
CA PRO A 92 1.40 -4.99 -12.52
C PRO A 92 1.21 -3.66 -13.24
N LEU A 93 1.27 -2.53 -12.52
CA LEU A 93 1.16 -1.19 -13.10
C LEU A 93 2.46 -0.79 -13.81
N ALA A 94 3.61 -0.99 -13.16
CA ALA A 94 4.92 -0.68 -13.73
C ALA A 94 5.24 -1.50 -14.99
N GLY A 95 4.68 -2.70 -15.15
CA GLY A 95 4.77 -3.51 -16.36
C GLY A 95 3.91 -2.99 -17.53
N ARG A 96 3.21 -1.87 -17.39
CA ARG A 96 2.43 -1.25 -18.45
C ARG A 96 3.21 -0.11 -19.13
N ALA A 97 3.83 -0.38 -20.28
CA ALA A 97 4.69 0.57 -20.98
C ALA A 97 4.04 1.96 -21.18
N ARG A 98 2.72 2.01 -21.43
CA ARG A 98 1.95 3.25 -21.60
C ARG A 98 2.08 4.22 -20.44
N ILE A 99 2.33 3.77 -19.19
CA ILE A 99 2.46 4.66 -18.04
C ILE A 99 3.68 5.58 -18.18
N PHE A 100 4.75 5.08 -18.81
CA PHE A 100 6.00 5.82 -19.01
C PHE A 100 5.93 6.87 -20.13
N GLU A 101 4.84 6.90 -20.93
CA GLU A 101 4.61 7.98 -21.87
C GLU A 101 4.42 9.33 -21.15
N ARG A 102 3.83 9.30 -19.95
CA ARG A 102 3.47 10.49 -19.16
C ARG A 102 4.21 10.61 -17.84
N TYR A 103 4.52 9.49 -17.18
CA TYR A 103 5.04 9.47 -15.82
C TYR A 103 6.38 8.75 -15.71
N TYR A 104 7.16 9.14 -14.69
CA TYR A 104 8.11 8.26 -14.05
C TYR A 104 7.57 7.88 -12.67
N LEU A 105 7.90 6.67 -12.20
CA LEU A 105 7.33 6.11 -10.99
C LEU A 105 8.26 6.32 -9.80
N LEU A 106 7.67 6.64 -8.67
CA LEU A 106 8.28 6.68 -7.35
C LEU A 106 7.55 5.64 -6.49
N ILE A 107 8.22 4.53 -6.18
CA ILE A 107 7.59 3.38 -5.52
C ILE A 107 8.31 3.15 -4.18
N PRO A 108 7.85 3.78 -3.07
CA PRO A 108 8.44 3.57 -1.76
C PRO A 108 8.00 2.24 -1.15
N GLU A 109 8.88 1.74 -0.28
CA GLU A 109 8.49 0.83 0.79
C GLU A 109 8.19 1.67 2.02
N ARG A 110 6.94 1.65 2.47
CA ARG A 110 6.49 2.43 3.62
C ARG A 110 7.31 2.09 4.89
N PRO A 111 7.34 2.97 5.92
CA PRO A 111 8.01 2.69 7.18
C PRO A 111 7.70 1.29 7.74
N GLY A 112 8.74 0.56 8.11
CA GLY A 112 8.64 -0.82 8.61
C GLY A 112 8.66 -1.92 7.54
N TYR A 113 8.39 -1.61 6.28
CA TYR A 113 8.37 -2.58 5.19
C TYR A 113 9.70 -2.65 4.42
N GLY A 114 9.93 -3.79 3.79
CA GLY A 114 11.03 -4.03 2.86
C GLY A 114 12.39 -3.61 3.37
N GLY A 115 13.16 -2.88 2.56
CA GLY A 115 14.48 -2.35 2.88
C GLY A 115 14.49 -1.00 3.60
N THR A 116 13.32 -0.38 3.85
CA THR A 116 13.20 0.89 4.57
C THR A 116 13.72 0.79 6.00
N ARG A 117 14.40 1.84 6.48
CA ARG A 117 14.99 1.92 7.84
C ARG A 117 14.48 3.16 8.58
N PRO A 118 14.37 3.12 9.93
CA PRO A 118 14.49 1.91 10.77
C PRO A 118 13.40 0.88 10.47
N ARG A 119 13.64 -0.38 10.85
CA ARG A 119 12.77 -1.53 10.56
C ARG A 119 11.58 -1.69 11.52
N GLY A 120 11.23 -0.67 12.30
CA GLY A 120 10.08 -0.67 13.20
C GLY A 120 8.78 -0.33 12.48
N ALA A 121 7.64 -0.83 13.01
CA ALA A 121 6.34 -0.37 12.56
C ALA A 121 6.15 1.13 12.89
N GLU A 122 5.49 1.85 12.01
CA GLU A 122 5.06 3.23 12.22
C GLU A 122 3.54 3.29 12.01
N PRO A 123 2.74 3.15 13.08
CA PRO A 123 1.29 3.13 12.94
C PRO A 123 0.67 4.52 12.69
N SER A 124 1.39 5.61 12.93
CA SER A 124 0.89 6.96 12.66
C SER A 124 0.93 7.27 11.17
N ILE A 125 -0.25 7.47 10.58
CA ILE A 125 -0.41 7.88 9.17
C ILE A 125 0.31 9.21 8.91
N GLU A 126 0.21 10.16 9.85
CA GLU A 126 0.88 11.46 9.74
C GLU A 126 2.41 11.33 9.68
N ARG A 127 3.01 10.55 10.60
CA ARG A 127 4.47 10.32 10.60
C ARG A 127 4.94 9.56 9.37
N GLN A 128 4.13 8.63 8.85
CA GLN A 128 4.43 8.01 7.56
C GLN A 128 4.42 9.04 6.42
N ALA A 129 3.43 9.92 6.38
CA ALA A 129 3.35 10.99 5.39
C ALA A 129 4.56 11.93 5.47
N GLU A 130 4.96 12.37 6.66
CA GLU A 130 6.14 13.22 6.88
C GLU A 130 7.43 12.60 6.35
N ARG A 131 7.63 11.30 6.57
CA ARG A 131 8.82 10.60 6.04
C ARG A 131 8.77 10.42 4.52
N LEU A 132 7.59 10.23 3.96
CA LEU A 132 7.39 10.07 2.51
C LEU A 132 7.45 11.40 1.76
N LEU A 133 7.25 12.54 2.45
CA LEU A 133 7.43 13.88 1.90
C LEU A 133 8.83 14.08 1.30
N GLU A 134 9.87 13.52 1.90
CA GLU A 134 11.25 13.61 1.38
C GLU A 134 11.38 13.11 -0.07
N ILE A 135 10.53 12.17 -0.50
CA ILE A 135 10.50 11.69 -1.88
C ILE A 135 9.91 12.75 -2.82
N LEU A 136 8.86 13.44 -2.36
CA LEU A 136 8.23 14.52 -3.12
C LEU A 136 9.14 15.74 -3.23
N GLU A 137 9.89 16.05 -2.18
CA GLU A 137 10.90 17.11 -2.20
C GLU A 137 12.00 16.81 -3.22
N ALA A 138 12.47 15.55 -3.28
CA ALA A 138 13.45 15.11 -4.25
C ALA A 138 12.92 15.12 -5.71
N ALA A 139 11.61 15.05 -5.92
CA ALA A 139 10.98 15.07 -7.24
C ALA A 139 11.00 16.46 -7.90
N ARG A 140 11.18 17.54 -7.13
CA ARG A 140 11.26 18.95 -7.56
C ARG A 140 10.06 19.49 -8.35
N ARG A 141 9.01 18.71 -8.50
CA ARG A 141 7.74 19.08 -9.16
C ARG A 141 6.58 18.44 -8.41
N PRO A 142 5.37 19.05 -8.42
CA PRO A 142 4.20 18.42 -7.84
C PRO A 142 3.95 17.03 -8.46
N ALA A 143 3.69 16.04 -7.61
CA ALA A 143 3.47 14.67 -8.01
C ALA A 143 1.99 14.31 -8.01
N LEU A 144 1.59 13.42 -8.92
CA LEU A 144 0.36 12.66 -8.77
C LEU A 144 0.59 11.58 -7.71
N LEU A 145 -0.32 11.46 -6.75
CA LEU A 145 -0.28 10.42 -5.72
C LEU A 145 -1.32 9.33 -6.04
N LEU A 146 -0.90 8.09 -6.02
CA LEU A 146 -1.78 6.93 -6.13
C LEU A 146 -1.61 6.07 -4.88
N GLY A 147 -2.62 6.06 -4.01
CA GLY A 147 -2.62 5.29 -2.78
C GLY A 147 -3.61 4.12 -2.84
N HIS A 148 -3.19 2.92 -2.46
CA HIS A 148 -4.06 1.76 -2.31
C HIS A 148 -4.28 1.43 -0.84
N SER A 149 -5.54 1.16 -0.45
CA SER A 149 -5.89 0.70 0.90
C SER A 149 -5.31 1.64 1.98
N TYR A 150 -4.45 1.16 2.87
CA TYR A 150 -3.74 1.95 3.89
C TYR A 150 -2.86 3.07 3.29
N GLY A 151 -2.35 2.92 2.07
CA GLY A 151 -1.58 3.97 1.38
C GLY A 151 -2.42 5.17 0.94
N ALA A 152 -3.73 4.99 0.79
CA ALA A 152 -4.62 6.06 0.33
C ALA A 152 -4.81 7.18 1.37
N PRO A 153 -5.10 6.95 2.66
CA PRO A 153 -5.14 8.01 3.65
C PRO A 153 -3.79 8.72 3.84
N ILE A 154 -2.65 8.04 3.64
CA ILE A 154 -1.33 8.70 3.65
C ILE A 154 -1.23 9.71 2.50
N ALA A 155 -1.69 9.35 1.29
CA ALA A 155 -1.75 10.28 0.16
C ALA A 155 -2.63 11.49 0.44
N MET A 156 -3.77 11.31 1.12
CA MET A 156 -4.65 12.41 1.52
C MET A 156 -3.97 13.36 2.51
N VAL A 157 -3.22 12.84 3.50
CA VAL A 157 -2.46 13.68 4.44
C VAL A 157 -1.38 14.49 3.73
N LEU A 158 -0.64 13.88 2.79
CA LEU A 158 0.33 14.60 1.97
C LEU A 158 -0.31 15.73 1.18
N ALA A 159 -1.46 15.49 0.54
CA ALA A 159 -2.19 16.52 -0.21
C ALA A 159 -2.72 17.63 0.69
N ALA A 160 -3.20 17.32 1.90
CA ALA A 160 -3.72 18.30 2.83
C ALA A 160 -2.66 19.19 3.47
N ARG A 161 -1.46 18.65 3.68
CA ARG A 161 -0.36 19.35 4.38
C ARG A 161 0.64 20.01 3.42
N HIS A 162 0.76 19.49 2.22
CA HIS A 162 1.75 19.89 1.21
C HIS A 162 1.11 20.05 -0.17
N PRO A 163 0.07 20.91 -0.32
CA PRO A 163 -0.64 21.07 -1.59
C PRO A 163 0.29 21.53 -2.73
N GLU A 164 1.36 22.25 -2.42
CA GLU A 164 2.38 22.69 -3.38
C GLU A 164 3.23 21.53 -3.94
N ARG A 165 3.21 20.36 -3.29
CA ARG A 165 3.93 19.16 -3.71
C ARG A 165 3.06 18.11 -4.38
N VAL A 166 1.74 18.29 -4.34
CA VAL A 166 0.76 17.30 -4.81
C VAL A 166 -0.10 17.89 -5.91
N ALA A 167 -0.01 17.32 -7.12
CA ALA A 167 -0.81 17.75 -8.26
C ALA A 167 -2.25 17.24 -8.17
N ALA A 168 -2.44 15.99 -7.76
CA ALA A 168 -3.73 15.36 -7.55
C ALA A 168 -3.56 14.07 -6.73
N VAL A 169 -4.66 13.49 -6.23
CA VAL A 169 -4.67 12.20 -5.52
C VAL A 169 -5.66 11.24 -6.15
N ILE A 170 -5.23 10.01 -6.36
CA ILE A 170 -6.13 8.88 -6.66
C ILE A 170 -6.09 7.91 -5.48
N GLY A 171 -7.25 7.69 -4.84
CA GLY A 171 -7.42 6.71 -3.78
C GLY A 171 -8.06 5.44 -4.31
N LEU A 172 -7.33 4.33 -4.29
CA LEU A 172 -7.80 3.00 -4.71
C LEU A 172 -8.22 2.19 -3.49
N ALA A 173 -9.52 1.85 -3.35
CA ALA A 173 -10.05 1.04 -2.25
C ALA A 173 -9.52 1.52 -0.88
N GLY A 174 -9.48 2.84 -0.69
CA GLY A 174 -8.85 3.47 0.47
C GLY A 174 -9.69 3.33 1.73
N GLN A 175 -9.00 3.24 2.86
CA GLN A 175 -9.62 3.16 4.18
C GLN A 175 -9.55 4.54 4.83
N TYR A 176 -10.70 5.16 5.10
CA TYR A 176 -10.78 6.56 5.55
C TYR A 176 -11.63 6.75 6.78
N ASP A 177 -12.60 5.84 6.99
CA ASP A 177 -13.60 5.93 8.06
C ASP A 177 -13.13 5.16 9.30
N PRO A 178 -12.82 5.85 10.42
CA PRO A 178 -12.36 5.20 11.64
C PRO A 178 -13.42 4.32 12.30
N ASP A 179 -14.71 4.58 12.05
CA ASP A 179 -15.82 3.85 12.67
C ASP A 179 -16.27 2.66 11.81
N ASN A 180 -15.82 2.58 10.56
CA ASN A 180 -16.07 1.46 9.64
C ASN A 180 -14.83 0.58 9.43
N GLU A 181 -14.00 0.49 10.45
CA GLU A 181 -12.79 -0.33 10.46
C GLU A 181 -13.12 -1.78 10.78
N ARG A 182 -12.86 -2.69 9.83
CA ARG A 182 -13.03 -4.13 10.08
C ARG A 182 -11.87 -4.68 10.90
N PHE A 183 -12.16 -5.05 12.13
CA PHE A 183 -11.18 -5.63 13.03
C PHE A 183 -11.23 -7.16 13.02
N PHE A 184 -10.08 -7.80 12.81
CA PHE A 184 -9.97 -9.25 12.87
C PHE A 184 -9.50 -9.67 14.28
N TRP A 185 -10.22 -10.56 14.94
CA TRP A 185 -9.91 -11.04 16.30
C TRP A 185 -8.47 -11.59 16.42
N ILE A 186 -7.93 -12.18 15.33
CA ILE A 186 -6.56 -12.70 15.27
C ILE A 186 -5.50 -11.62 15.51
N SER A 187 -5.79 -10.37 15.16
CA SER A 187 -4.88 -9.23 15.41
C SER A 187 -4.58 -9.07 16.88
N ASN A 188 -5.53 -9.37 17.77
CA ASN A 188 -5.31 -9.36 19.22
C ASN A 188 -4.32 -10.45 19.69
N LEU A 189 -4.29 -11.60 19.01
CA LEU A 189 -3.32 -12.64 19.32
C LEU A 189 -1.92 -12.27 18.82
N ILE A 190 -1.83 -11.71 17.63
CA ILE A 190 -0.56 -11.35 16.98
C ILE A 190 0.19 -10.27 17.77
N ARG A 191 -0.48 -9.42 18.55
CA ARG A 191 0.17 -8.39 19.38
C ARG A 191 1.08 -8.95 20.49
N PHE A 192 0.91 -10.21 20.89
CA PHE A 192 1.80 -10.81 21.90
C PHE A 192 3.22 -10.95 21.35
N ARG A 193 4.22 -10.60 22.17
CA ARG A 193 5.64 -10.58 21.81
C ARG A 193 6.16 -11.86 21.15
N ILE A 194 5.59 -13.03 21.49
CA ILE A 194 5.97 -14.30 20.89
C ILE A 194 5.75 -14.31 19.38
N PHE A 195 4.66 -13.72 18.90
CA PHE A 195 4.35 -13.69 17.47
C PHE A 195 5.27 -12.75 16.68
N LYS A 196 5.87 -11.75 17.33
CA LYS A 196 6.89 -10.90 16.70
C LYS A 196 8.12 -11.70 16.24
N PHE A 197 8.42 -12.82 16.89
CA PHE A 197 9.52 -13.69 16.52
C PHE A 197 9.09 -14.87 15.63
N LEU A 198 7.81 -15.21 15.62
CA LEU A 198 7.27 -16.33 14.84
C LEU A 198 6.74 -15.91 13.47
N LEU A 199 6.28 -14.68 13.34
CA LEU A 199 5.69 -14.19 12.08
C LEU A 199 6.72 -13.44 11.24
N PRO A 200 6.64 -13.52 9.90
CA PRO A 200 7.36 -12.65 9.00
C PRO A 200 7.16 -11.18 9.36
N ARG A 201 8.24 -10.39 9.25
CA ARG A 201 8.25 -9.00 9.72
C ARG A 201 7.12 -8.16 9.14
N PHE A 202 6.85 -8.28 7.85
CA PHE A 202 5.80 -7.47 7.19
C PHE A 202 4.39 -7.75 7.75
N LEU A 203 4.10 -8.98 8.19
CA LEU A 203 2.82 -9.34 8.82
C LEU A 203 2.70 -8.71 10.22
N TRP A 204 3.80 -8.71 10.97
CA TRP A 204 3.84 -8.05 12.27
C TRP A 204 3.67 -6.54 12.14
N VAL A 205 4.35 -5.90 11.16
CA VAL A 205 4.20 -4.45 10.88
C VAL A 205 2.76 -4.12 10.50
N ALA A 206 2.16 -4.91 9.60
CA ALA A 206 0.77 -4.73 9.20
C ALA A 206 -0.22 -4.89 10.37
N ASN A 207 0.08 -5.80 11.31
CA ASN A 207 -0.75 -5.97 12.49
C ASN A 207 -0.65 -4.78 13.47
N GLU A 208 0.55 -4.22 13.66
CA GLU A 208 0.75 -3.01 14.46
C GLU A 208 -0.01 -1.81 13.84
N GLU A 209 0.09 -1.64 12.52
CA GLU A 209 -0.71 -0.64 11.80
C GLU A 209 -2.21 -0.89 12.03
N LYS A 210 -2.67 -2.13 11.88
CA LYS A 210 -4.09 -2.51 12.01
C LYS A 210 -4.67 -2.22 13.39
N ILE A 211 -3.93 -2.52 14.46
CA ILE A 211 -4.38 -2.29 15.84
C ILE A 211 -4.59 -0.80 16.13
N HIS A 212 -3.76 0.06 15.56
CA HIS A 212 -3.81 1.51 15.80
C HIS A 212 -4.55 2.28 14.68
N HIS A 213 -5.09 1.58 13.67
CA HIS A 213 -5.57 2.22 12.45
C HIS A 213 -6.76 3.15 12.69
N ALA A 214 -7.75 2.74 13.47
CA ALA A 214 -8.90 3.58 13.78
C ALA A 214 -8.50 4.88 14.50
N GLU A 215 -7.52 4.81 15.42
CA GLU A 215 -6.98 5.97 16.10
C GLU A 215 -6.22 6.88 15.11
N ALA A 216 -5.39 6.30 14.27
CA ALA A 216 -4.64 7.02 13.25
C ALA A 216 -5.57 7.70 12.22
N LEU A 217 -6.69 7.06 11.85
CA LEU A 217 -7.71 7.66 10.97
C LEU A 217 -8.41 8.83 11.64
N ARG A 218 -8.78 8.72 12.94
CA ARG A 218 -9.36 9.84 13.69
C ARG A 218 -8.42 11.04 13.77
N ALA A 219 -7.13 10.81 13.93
CA ALA A 219 -6.13 11.88 13.98
C ALA A 219 -6.05 12.65 12.66
N ILE A 220 -6.23 11.99 11.52
CA ILE A 220 -6.12 12.63 10.20
C ILE A 220 -7.45 13.14 9.63
N GLU A 221 -8.59 12.71 10.13
CA GLU A 221 -9.91 13.14 9.64
C GLU A 221 -10.03 14.67 9.53
N PRO A 222 -9.54 15.48 10.50
CA PRO A 222 -9.57 16.96 10.41
C PRO A 222 -8.75 17.54 9.26
N HIS A 223 -7.93 16.73 8.57
CA HIS A 223 -7.16 17.23 7.43
C HIS A 223 -7.91 17.12 6.10
N TYR A 224 -8.92 16.27 5.99
CA TYR A 224 -9.60 16.01 4.71
C TYR A 224 -10.21 17.27 4.08
N HIS A 225 -10.79 18.18 4.88
CA HIS A 225 -11.35 19.44 4.38
C HIS A 225 -10.30 20.44 3.88
N ARG A 226 -9.00 20.20 4.14
CA ARG A 226 -7.90 21.07 3.68
C ARG A 226 -7.34 20.65 2.33
N ILE A 227 -7.85 19.56 1.75
CA ILE A 227 -7.39 19.08 0.44
C ILE A 227 -7.99 19.98 -0.64
N GLU A 228 -7.15 20.77 -1.29
CA GLU A 228 -7.53 21.75 -2.30
C GLU A 228 -7.43 21.19 -3.72
N GLY A 229 -6.53 20.24 -3.94
CA GLY A 229 -6.28 19.62 -5.24
C GLY A 229 -7.34 18.59 -5.66
N PRO A 230 -7.33 18.18 -6.93
CA PRO A 230 -8.25 17.17 -7.44
C PRO A 230 -8.09 15.82 -6.72
N VAL A 231 -9.22 15.20 -6.36
CA VAL A 231 -9.26 13.86 -5.75
C VAL A 231 -10.17 12.97 -6.60
N LEU A 232 -9.63 11.81 -7.00
CA LEU A 232 -10.37 10.74 -7.62
C LEU A 232 -10.39 9.54 -6.68
N LEU A 233 -11.57 9.05 -6.36
CA LEU A 233 -11.76 7.83 -5.58
C LEU A 233 -12.16 6.70 -6.53
N VAL A 234 -11.52 5.54 -6.40
CA VAL A 234 -11.85 4.34 -7.19
C VAL A 234 -12.05 3.20 -6.22
N HIS A 235 -13.23 2.58 -6.24
CA HIS A 235 -13.57 1.50 -5.30
C HIS A 235 -14.33 0.39 -6.00
N GLY A 236 -14.04 -0.86 -5.61
CA GLY A 236 -14.81 -2.02 -6.05
C GLY A 236 -16.06 -2.22 -5.20
N ASP A 237 -17.21 -2.48 -5.81
CA ASP A 237 -18.47 -2.72 -5.07
C ASP A 237 -18.55 -4.13 -4.41
N ALA A 238 -17.59 -5.00 -4.71
CA ALA A 238 -17.42 -6.31 -4.09
C ALA A 238 -16.23 -6.37 -3.11
N ASP A 239 -15.77 -5.20 -2.61
CA ASP A 239 -14.70 -5.14 -1.63
C ASP A 239 -15.20 -5.56 -0.24
N PHE A 240 -14.77 -6.75 0.21
CA PHE A 240 -15.13 -7.28 1.52
C PHE A 240 -14.13 -6.91 2.63
N LEU A 241 -12.93 -6.38 2.27
CA LEU A 241 -11.90 -5.98 3.24
C LEU A 241 -12.09 -4.54 3.70
N VAL A 242 -12.24 -3.63 2.76
CA VAL A 242 -12.54 -2.22 3.02
C VAL A 242 -13.91 -1.91 2.44
N PRO A 243 -14.93 -1.66 3.29
CA PRO A 243 -16.28 -1.35 2.81
C PRO A 243 -16.31 -0.14 1.88
N TYR A 244 -17.11 -0.21 0.82
CA TYR A 244 -17.31 0.85 -0.17
C TYR A 244 -17.67 2.21 0.47
N GLU A 245 -18.35 2.16 1.61
CA GLU A 245 -18.76 3.31 2.44
C GLU A 245 -17.57 4.19 2.85
N ASN A 246 -16.34 3.64 2.92
CA ASN A 246 -15.13 4.42 3.17
C ASN A 246 -14.93 5.52 2.12
N SER A 247 -15.17 5.23 0.84
CA SER A 247 -15.08 6.24 -0.21
C SER A 247 -16.20 7.27 -0.15
N LEU A 248 -17.41 6.86 0.25
CA LEU A 248 -18.51 7.79 0.49
C LEU A 248 -18.22 8.71 1.69
N PHE A 249 -17.67 8.16 2.77
CA PHE A 249 -17.25 8.89 3.96
C PHE A 249 -16.25 10.00 3.62
N LEU A 250 -15.18 9.68 2.90
CA LEU A 250 -14.19 10.68 2.50
C LEU A 250 -14.80 11.73 1.58
N ARG A 251 -15.57 11.32 0.57
CA ARG A 251 -16.20 12.25 -0.40
C ARG A 251 -17.04 13.34 0.28
N GLN A 252 -17.70 13.01 1.40
CA GLN A 252 -18.50 13.97 2.16
C GLN A 252 -17.67 14.95 2.99
N ARG A 253 -16.39 14.67 3.23
CA ARG A 253 -15.48 15.47 4.08
C ARG A 253 -14.51 16.33 3.30
N LEU A 254 -14.40 16.11 2.01
CA LEU A 254 -13.59 16.94 1.14
C LEU A 254 -14.27 18.28 0.89
N ALA A 255 -13.50 19.38 0.92
CA ALA A 255 -14.01 20.72 0.62
C ALA A 255 -14.42 20.86 -0.86
N ALA A 256 -13.62 20.28 -1.75
CA ALA A 256 -13.92 20.21 -3.18
C ALA A 256 -14.63 18.91 -3.55
N PRO A 257 -15.55 18.92 -4.54
CA PRO A 257 -16.18 17.70 -5.03
C PRO A 257 -15.13 16.70 -5.52
N ALA A 258 -15.17 15.47 -4.99
CA ALA A 258 -14.38 14.36 -5.48
C ALA A 258 -15.23 13.44 -6.36
N GLU A 259 -14.67 13.01 -7.47
CA GLU A 259 -15.28 11.97 -8.28
C GLU A 259 -15.08 10.61 -7.62
N LEU A 260 -16.11 9.75 -7.69
CA LEU A 260 -16.06 8.37 -7.20
C LEU A 260 -16.43 7.42 -8.34
N ILE A 261 -15.45 6.64 -8.79
CA ILE A 261 -15.63 5.60 -9.80
C ILE A 261 -15.84 4.27 -9.09
N THR A 262 -16.99 3.66 -9.34
CA THR A 262 -17.31 2.32 -8.86
C THR A 262 -16.91 1.27 -9.88
N LEU A 263 -16.03 0.35 -9.50
CA LEU A 263 -15.64 -0.79 -10.32
C LEU A 263 -16.51 -2.00 -9.99
N LYS A 264 -17.49 -2.26 -10.86
CA LYS A 264 -18.50 -3.31 -10.66
C LYS A 264 -17.88 -4.70 -10.59
N GLY A 265 -18.23 -5.47 -9.56
CA GLY A 265 -17.75 -6.83 -9.31
C GLY A 265 -16.28 -6.93 -8.94
N LYS A 266 -15.59 -5.81 -8.65
CA LYS A 266 -14.18 -5.83 -8.22
C LYS A 266 -14.09 -5.83 -6.69
N GLY A 267 -13.13 -6.62 -6.20
CA GLY A 267 -12.79 -6.69 -4.77
C GLY A 267 -11.64 -5.72 -4.42
N HIS A 268 -11.06 -5.94 -3.23
CA HIS A 268 -10.03 -5.05 -2.66
C HIS A 268 -8.79 -4.79 -3.53
N PRO A 269 -8.13 -5.77 -4.17
CA PRO A 269 -6.90 -5.54 -4.93
C PRO A 269 -7.17 -4.99 -6.34
N ILE A 270 -7.91 -3.88 -6.44
CA ILE A 270 -8.29 -3.26 -7.74
C ILE A 270 -7.08 -2.82 -8.56
N HIS A 271 -5.96 -2.45 -7.92
CA HIS A 271 -4.71 -2.12 -8.59
C HIS A 271 -4.10 -3.30 -9.38
N VAL A 272 -4.52 -4.53 -9.08
CA VAL A 272 -4.19 -5.75 -9.83
C VAL A 272 -5.35 -6.19 -10.71
N GLN A 273 -6.56 -6.32 -10.14
CA GLN A 273 -7.73 -6.85 -10.84
C GLN A 273 -8.22 -5.95 -11.99
N ALA A 274 -7.93 -4.66 -11.92
CA ALA A 274 -8.36 -3.66 -12.88
C ALA A 274 -7.20 -2.76 -13.34
N VAL A 275 -5.97 -3.29 -13.39
CA VAL A 275 -4.76 -2.52 -13.68
C VAL A 275 -4.86 -1.69 -14.96
N ASN A 276 -5.44 -2.24 -16.03
CA ASN A 276 -5.61 -1.50 -17.29
C ASN A 276 -6.54 -0.29 -17.11
N ARG A 277 -7.65 -0.45 -16.37
CA ARG A 277 -8.54 0.68 -16.06
C ARG A 277 -7.85 1.74 -15.20
N VAL A 278 -7.03 1.31 -14.22
CA VAL A 278 -6.22 2.24 -13.41
C VAL A 278 -5.23 3.00 -14.29
N VAL A 279 -4.56 2.34 -15.23
CA VAL A 279 -3.67 3.01 -16.19
C VAL A 279 -4.44 3.98 -17.09
N ASP A 280 -5.60 3.59 -17.59
CA ASP A 280 -6.43 4.50 -18.41
C ASP A 280 -6.82 5.75 -17.63
N LEU A 281 -7.26 5.61 -16.37
CA LEU A 281 -7.57 6.74 -15.47
C LEU A 281 -6.34 7.64 -15.25
N LEU A 282 -5.15 7.07 -15.08
CA LEU A 282 -3.90 7.84 -14.94
C LEU A 282 -3.54 8.61 -16.22
N LEU A 283 -3.97 8.15 -17.38
CA LEU A 283 -3.67 8.77 -18.67
C LEU A 283 -4.78 9.69 -19.18
N GLU A 284 -6.00 9.62 -18.61
CA GLU A 284 -7.11 10.52 -18.94
C GLU A 284 -6.77 11.96 -18.53
N GLU A 285 -6.87 12.92 -19.45
CA GLU A 285 -6.47 14.32 -19.22
C GLU A 285 -7.36 15.06 -18.21
N ASN A 286 -8.60 14.62 -18.05
CA ASN A 286 -9.63 15.33 -17.28
C ASN A 286 -9.42 15.30 -15.77
N TYR A 287 -8.58 14.40 -15.23
CA TYR A 287 -8.47 14.17 -13.80
C TYR A 287 -7.21 14.74 -13.15
N LEU A 288 -6.16 15.06 -13.91
CA LEU A 288 -4.84 14.97 -13.32
C LEU A 288 -3.85 16.11 -13.55
N LEU A 289 -4.17 17.14 -14.33
CA LEU A 289 -3.28 18.30 -14.43
C LEU A 289 -4.12 19.57 -14.59
N PRO A 290 -3.89 20.62 -13.79
CA PRO A 290 -4.15 21.96 -14.31
C PRO A 290 -3.27 22.10 -15.56
N GLY A 291 -3.90 22.32 -16.71
CA GLY A 291 -3.18 22.69 -17.92
C GLY A 291 -2.22 23.85 -17.61
N PRO A 292 -1.11 24.00 -18.36
CA PRO A 292 -0.20 25.11 -18.16
C PRO A 292 -1.01 26.41 -18.27
N GLY A 293 -1.35 27.04 -17.12
CA GLY A 293 -2.02 28.33 -17.07
C GLY A 293 -3.39 28.39 -16.38
N ARG A 294 -3.73 27.53 -15.42
CA ARG A 294 -4.85 27.81 -14.50
C ARG A 294 -4.35 28.05 -13.09
#